data_02cbfb0647e7088bf952ea317048adc8
#
_entry.id   02cbfb0647e7088bf952ea317048adc8
#
_cell.length_a   1.000
_cell.length_b   1.000
_cell.length_c   1.000
_cell.angle_alpha   90.00
_cell.angle_beta   90.00
_cell.angle_gamma   90.00
#
_symmetry.space_group_name_H-M   'P 1'
#
loop_
_entity.id
_entity.type
_entity.pdbx_description
1 polymer ?
#
loop_
_entity_poly.entity_id
_entity_poly.type
_entity_poly.pdbx_seq_one_letter_code
_entity_poly.pdbx_strand_id
1 'polypeptide(L)'
;MPNAIALPGGGCIEQKQILRCAKDDNRGGVLNLLVLNSGSSSIKFSFFRFAGEAAEPRLLLDGELSGVGTPKATLAIAHAGKPEEKRAAEGADSLAGAIGIVLDVVLKAGVGSAGAVGYRVVHPGAEIRDHLRITDEVVKRLEAAASFAPLHDPEAVALIRETMKRVPDVPHFACFDTVFHQTMPEEASTYPIPKEYRERGVKRYGFHGLSCESIVRQMREAGPLPPRMVIAHLGSGCSVTAVLDGKSVDTTMGLTPTGGVVMGTRPGDLDPGLVLYLLRLRHGADAAGDVEKMLNHQAGMVALTGLPNDMKAVRKAAAEGDETALLALKVFTRSVRKAIGGFAWLLGGLDAIVFTGGIGEHDAATRAEVLFGSEVSVDSSLNEAKGDGVRRMNEPDSKTAVFVAPAQEDLVIALHVMRMVQADA
;
A
#
# COMPACT_ATOMS: atom_id res chain seq x y z
N MET A 1 23.52 -50.72 30.00
CA MET A 1 22.95 -49.41 30.31
C MET A 1 23.45 -48.40 29.28
N PRO A 2 22.64 -47.92 28.35
CA PRO A 2 22.99 -46.74 27.57
C PRO A 2 22.14 -45.55 28.00
N ASN A 3 22.82 -44.41 28.12
CA ASN A 3 22.27 -43.09 28.45
C ASN A 3 21.26 -42.62 27.42
N ALA A 4 20.06 -42.30 27.87
CA ALA A 4 19.07 -41.54 27.10
C ALA A 4 19.38 -40.06 27.21
N ILE A 5 19.67 -39.42 26.09
CA ILE A 5 19.72 -37.95 25.94
C ILE A 5 18.29 -37.49 25.65
N ALA A 6 17.70 -36.76 26.59
CA ALA A 6 16.42 -36.08 26.42
C ALA A 6 16.60 -34.86 25.56
N LEU A 7 15.86 -34.79 24.45
CA LEU A 7 15.66 -33.57 23.66
C LEU A 7 14.52 -32.75 24.28
N PRO A 8 14.65 -31.40 24.37
CA PRO A 8 13.60 -30.56 24.95
C PRO A 8 12.42 -30.43 23.97
N GLY A 9 11.28 -30.96 24.32
CA GLY A 9 10.02 -30.78 23.61
C GLY A 9 9.39 -29.42 23.97
N GLY A 10 9.62 -28.41 23.16
CA GLY A 10 9.06 -27.05 23.34
C GLY A 10 8.01 -26.61 22.31
N GLY A 11 7.70 -27.42 21.30
CA GLY A 11 6.92 -26.96 20.15
C GLY A 11 5.41 -27.25 20.14
N CYS A 12 4.88 -28.07 21.03
CA CYS A 12 3.51 -28.59 20.90
C CYS A 12 2.47 -27.99 21.87
N ILE A 13 2.91 -27.28 22.92
CA ILE A 13 2.01 -26.73 23.94
C ILE A 13 1.50 -25.35 23.54
N GLU A 14 2.32 -24.54 22.87
CA GLU A 14 1.96 -23.17 22.47
C GLU A 14 0.89 -23.09 21.37
N GLN A 15 0.91 -24.00 20.38
CA GLN A 15 -0.12 -24.05 19.34
C GLN A 15 -1.51 -24.38 19.87
N LYS A 16 -1.63 -25.26 20.87
CA LYS A 16 -2.93 -25.59 21.51
C LYS A 16 -3.47 -24.45 22.37
N GLN A 17 -2.63 -23.59 22.89
CA GLN A 17 -3.05 -22.43 23.68
C GLN A 17 -3.61 -21.31 22.78
N ILE A 18 -3.04 -21.09 21.56
CA ILE A 18 -3.57 -20.18 20.55
C ILE A 18 -5.01 -20.57 20.17
N LEU A 19 -5.26 -21.87 19.99
CA LEU A 19 -6.53 -22.42 19.56
C LEU A 19 -7.65 -22.37 20.62
N ARG A 20 -7.31 -22.39 21.92
CA ARG A 20 -8.29 -22.28 23.01
C ARG A 20 -8.76 -20.86 23.23
N CYS A 21 -7.87 -19.86 23.17
CA CYS A 21 -8.23 -18.46 23.31
C CYS A 21 -9.16 -17.96 22.18
N ALA A 22 -8.93 -18.38 20.92
CA ALA A 22 -9.75 -17.95 19.80
C ALA A 22 -11.24 -18.33 19.90
N LYS A 23 -11.56 -19.44 20.56
CA LYS A 23 -12.96 -19.91 20.76
C LYS A 23 -13.66 -19.20 21.93
N ASP A 24 -12.92 -18.75 22.94
CA ASP A 24 -13.51 -18.14 24.13
C ASP A 24 -13.69 -16.61 23.95
N ASP A 25 -12.83 -15.92 23.20
CA ASP A 25 -12.94 -14.47 22.93
C ASP A 25 -14.11 -14.11 21.99
N ASN A 26 -14.56 -15.02 21.13
CA ASN A 26 -15.67 -14.78 20.18
C ASN A 26 -17.07 -14.92 20.81
N ARG A 27 -17.20 -15.31 22.08
CA ARG A 27 -18.50 -15.51 22.75
C ARG A 27 -19.20 -14.20 23.16
N GLY A 28 -18.55 -13.02 22.95
CA GLY A 28 -19.08 -11.73 23.37
C GLY A 28 -19.29 -10.70 22.26
N GLY A 29 -19.31 -11.09 20.99
CA GLY A 29 -19.43 -10.14 19.87
C GLY A 29 -18.18 -9.29 19.63
N VAL A 30 -17.02 -9.69 20.16
CA VAL A 30 -15.72 -9.03 19.93
C VAL A 30 -14.96 -9.78 18.86
N LEU A 31 -14.58 -9.09 17.78
CA LEU A 31 -13.70 -9.63 16.73
C LEU A 31 -12.32 -8.97 16.85
N ASN A 32 -11.28 -9.77 17.02
CA ASN A 32 -9.90 -9.35 16.87
C ASN A 32 -9.39 -9.70 15.48
N LEU A 33 -8.72 -8.76 14.82
CA LEU A 33 -8.32 -8.90 13.43
C LEU A 33 -6.85 -8.52 13.24
N LEU A 34 -6.08 -9.42 12.64
CA LEU A 34 -4.71 -9.17 12.21
C LEU A 34 -4.72 -8.76 10.74
N VAL A 35 -4.14 -7.61 10.44
CA VAL A 35 -3.88 -7.15 9.06
C VAL A 35 -2.41 -7.33 8.76
N LEU A 36 -2.10 -7.90 7.60
CA LEU A 36 -0.74 -8.12 7.10
C LEU A 36 -0.56 -7.49 5.72
N ASN A 37 0.50 -6.71 5.57
CA ASN A 37 0.86 -6.04 4.34
C ASN A 37 2.34 -6.32 4.04
N SER A 38 2.61 -7.13 3.00
CA SER A 38 3.97 -7.47 2.57
C SER A 38 4.54 -6.42 1.64
N GLY A 39 5.78 -6.01 1.92
CA GLY A 39 6.67 -5.34 0.96
C GLY A 39 7.81 -6.28 0.57
N SER A 40 8.66 -5.88 -0.37
CA SER A 40 9.74 -6.71 -0.92
C SER A 40 10.75 -7.25 0.11
N SER A 41 10.88 -6.60 1.24
CA SER A 41 11.76 -7.02 2.36
C SER A 41 11.19 -6.61 3.70
N SER A 42 9.89 -6.37 3.79
CA SER A 42 9.24 -5.98 5.04
C SER A 42 7.85 -6.59 5.18
N ILE A 43 7.39 -6.75 6.41
CA ILE A 43 6.03 -7.10 6.75
C ILE A 43 5.51 -6.03 7.71
N LYS A 44 4.55 -5.24 7.26
CA LYS A 44 3.77 -4.38 8.15
C LYS A 44 2.60 -5.17 8.70
N PHE A 45 2.25 -4.92 9.95
CA PHE A 45 1.12 -5.58 10.59
C PHE A 45 0.39 -4.63 11.52
N SER A 46 -0.92 -4.77 11.56
CA SER A 46 -1.79 -4.01 12.46
C SER A 46 -2.79 -4.94 13.10
N PHE A 47 -3.08 -4.75 14.38
CA PHE A 47 -4.02 -5.57 15.13
C PHE A 47 -5.17 -4.71 15.64
N PHE A 48 -6.36 -5.01 15.15
CA PHE A 48 -7.58 -4.27 15.46
C PHE A 48 -8.52 -5.08 16.33
N ARG A 49 -9.33 -4.37 17.13
CA ARG A 49 -10.46 -4.93 17.88
C ARG A 49 -11.75 -4.23 17.52
N PHE A 50 -12.75 -5.03 17.20
CA PHE A 50 -14.14 -4.61 17.02
C PHE A 50 -14.96 -5.07 18.22
N ALA A 51 -15.61 -4.14 18.91
CA ALA A 51 -16.43 -4.41 20.09
C ALA A 51 -17.93 -4.40 19.75
N GLY A 52 -18.34 -5.26 18.78
CA GLY A 52 -19.71 -5.33 18.25
C GLY A 52 -19.82 -4.91 16.79
N GLU A 53 -20.98 -5.18 16.19
CA GLU A 53 -21.20 -5.07 14.72
C GLU A 53 -21.10 -3.64 14.16
N ALA A 54 -21.43 -2.63 14.95
CA ALA A 54 -21.43 -1.22 14.55
C ALA A 54 -20.27 -0.41 15.16
N ALA A 55 -19.35 -1.06 15.88
CA ALA A 55 -18.27 -0.35 16.57
C ALA A 55 -17.13 -0.02 15.59
N GLU A 56 -16.60 1.20 15.71
CA GLU A 56 -15.35 1.57 15.04
C GLU A 56 -14.20 0.67 15.49
N PRO A 57 -13.35 0.19 14.55
CA PRO A 57 -12.22 -0.65 14.91
C PRO A 57 -11.20 0.13 15.75
N ARG A 58 -10.81 -0.42 16.87
CA ARG A 58 -9.76 0.12 17.70
C ARG A 58 -8.43 -0.53 17.34
N LEU A 59 -7.47 0.25 16.88
CA LEU A 59 -6.09 -0.18 16.72
C LEU A 59 -5.50 -0.44 18.12
N LEU A 60 -4.98 -1.65 18.34
CA LEU A 60 -4.34 -2.04 19.59
C LEU A 60 -2.83 -2.09 19.49
N LEU A 61 -2.35 -2.48 18.31
CA LEU A 61 -0.95 -2.71 18.01
C LEU A 61 -0.71 -2.51 16.52
N ASP A 62 0.37 -1.88 16.16
CA ASP A 62 0.91 -1.86 14.80
C ASP A 62 2.43 -2.04 14.84
N GLY A 63 3.00 -2.44 13.72
CA GLY A 63 4.43 -2.59 13.62
C GLY A 63 4.91 -2.92 12.22
N GLU A 64 6.22 -2.87 12.08
CA GLU A 64 6.93 -3.22 10.86
C GLU A 64 8.15 -4.08 11.17
N LEU A 65 8.24 -5.21 10.49
CA LEU A 65 9.41 -6.06 10.47
C LEU A 65 10.13 -5.81 9.15
N SER A 66 11.27 -5.14 9.20
CA SER A 66 12.08 -4.72 8.04
C SER A 66 13.31 -5.59 7.90
N GLY A 67 13.81 -5.75 6.66
CA GLY A 67 15.00 -6.55 6.36
C GLY A 67 14.76 -8.05 6.47
N VAL A 68 13.53 -8.52 6.21
CA VAL A 68 13.19 -9.95 6.15
C VAL A 68 14.12 -10.68 5.19
N GLY A 69 14.61 -11.86 5.59
CA GLY A 69 15.58 -12.63 4.82
C GLY A 69 17.02 -12.17 5.01
N THR A 70 17.29 -11.23 5.90
CA THR A 70 18.65 -10.74 6.17
C THR A 70 19.02 -10.83 7.67
N PRO A 71 20.32 -10.92 7.99
CA PRO A 71 20.79 -10.91 9.39
C PRO A 71 20.58 -9.56 10.13
N LYS A 72 20.20 -8.52 9.38
CA LYS A 72 20.00 -7.15 9.92
C LYS A 72 18.53 -6.81 10.06
N ALA A 73 17.65 -7.80 10.13
CA ALA A 73 16.24 -7.59 10.31
C ALA A 73 15.95 -6.83 11.61
N THR A 74 15.04 -5.88 11.55
CA THR A 74 14.61 -5.05 12.68
C THR A 74 13.10 -5.07 12.80
N LEU A 75 12.62 -5.04 14.03
CA LEU A 75 11.21 -4.98 14.36
C LEU A 75 10.92 -3.67 15.07
N ALA A 76 10.02 -2.88 14.52
CA ALA A 76 9.42 -1.71 15.13
C ALA A 76 8.00 -2.07 15.57
N ILE A 77 7.59 -1.70 16.79
CA ILE A 77 6.26 -1.99 17.34
C ILE A 77 5.75 -0.74 18.03
N ALA A 78 4.52 -0.36 17.76
CA ALA A 78 3.80 0.66 18.50
C ALA A 78 2.52 0.07 19.10
N HIS A 79 2.37 0.23 20.40
CA HIS A 79 1.12 -0.06 21.10
C HIS A 79 0.28 1.22 21.17
N ALA A 80 -1.04 1.10 21.06
CA ALA A 80 -1.93 2.24 21.18
C ALA A 80 -1.60 3.11 22.40
N GLY A 81 -1.23 4.38 22.16
CA GLY A 81 -0.90 5.34 23.22
C GLY A 81 0.50 5.19 23.85
N LYS A 82 1.39 4.37 23.28
CA LYS A 82 2.78 4.22 23.72
C LYS A 82 3.76 4.59 22.62
N PRO A 83 4.98 5.00 22.98
CA PRO A 83 6.05 5.23 22.01
C PRO A 83 6.40 3.95 21.25
N GLU A 84 6.87 4.11 20.00
CA GLU A 84 7.39 3.02 19.19
C GLU A 84 8.64 2.41 19.83
N GLU A 85 8.69 1.09 19.91
CA GLU A 85 9.85 0.32 20.33
C GLU A 85 10.55 -0.30 19.14
N LYS A 86 11.88 -0.17 19.06
CA LYS A 86 12.69 -0.80 18.00
C LYS A 86 13.67 -1.79 18.57
N ARG A 87 13.80 -2.96 17.93
CA ARG A 87 14.76 -4.00 18.31
C ARG A 87 15.20 -4.85 17.12
N ALA A 88 16.31 -5.56 17.28
CA ALA A 88 16.70 -6.59 16.32
C ALA A 88 15.64 -7.71 16.25
N ALA A 89 15.42 -8.23 15.06
CA ALA A 89 14.48 -9.32 14.80
C ALA A 89 15.24 -10.62 14.51
N GLU A 90 15.82 -11.22 15.55
CA GLU A 90 16.52 -12.50 15.44
C GLU A 90 15.55 -13.60 14.95
N GLY A 91 15.95 -14.38 13.94
CA GLY A 91 15.12 -15.43 13.34
C GLY A 91 14.25 -14.97 12.18
N ALA A 92 14.33 -13.69 11.75
CA ALA A 92 13.65 -13.17 10.55
C ALA A 92 14.44 -13.43 9.25
N ASP A 93 15.35 -14.38 9.23
CA ASP A 93 16.17 -14.83 8.09
C ASP A 93 15.36 -15.59 7.04
N SER A 94 14.11 -15.90 7.34
CA SER A 94 13.14 -16.51 6.44
C SER A 94 11.75 -15.89 6.63
N LEU A 95 10.90 -16.01 5.61
CA LEU A 95 9.50 -15.59 5.71
C LEU A 95 8.76 -16.31 6.85
N ALA A 96 9.02 -17.60 7.03
CA ALA A 96 8.45 -18.39 8.10
C ALA A 96 8.85 -17.87 9.48
N GLY A 97 10.13 -17.53 9.67
CA GLY A 97 10.63 -16.92 10.89
C GLY A 97 10.02 -15.55 11.14
N ALA A 98 9.96 -14.72 10.10
CA ALA A 98 9.36 -13.38 10.17
C ALA A 98 7.88 -13.42 10.61
N ILE A 99 7.08 -14.30 10.03
CA ILE A 99 5.66 -14.49 10.43
C ILE A 99 5.58 -15.01 11.87
N GLY A 100 6.46 -15.93 12.26
CA GLY A 100 6.54 -16.41 13.64
C GLY A 100 6.75 -15.26 14.62
N ILE A 101 7.66 -14.34 14.33
CA ILE A 101 7.93 -13.14 15.14
C ILE A 101 6.68 -12.25 15.23
N VAL A 102 6.00 -11.98 14.11
CA VAL A 102 4.77 -11.17 14.10
C VAL A 102 3.68 -11.79 14.97
N LEU A 103 3.41 -13.08 14.82
CA LEU A 103 2.42 -13.78 15.62
C LEU A 103 2.78 -13.81 17.12
N ASP A 104 4.05 -14.02 17.44
CA ASP A 104 4.57 -13.97 18.81
C ASP A 104 4.39 -12.60 19.45
N VAL A 105 4.62 -11.52 18.68
CA VAL A 105 4.41 -10.14 19.13
C VAL A 105 2.94 -9.93 19.49
N VAL A 106 2.02 -10.32 18.63
CA VAL A 106 0.57 -10.21 18.88
C VAL A 106 0.16 -10.98 20.13
N LEU A 107 0.66 -12.20 20.32
CA LEU A 107 0.36 -13.02 21.49
C LEU A 107 0.91 -12.41 22.79
N LYS A 108 2.18 -11.97 22.78
CA LYS A 108 2.86 -11.42 23.96
C LYS A 108 2.33 -10.04 24.34
N ALA A 109 1.73 -9.32 23.41
CA ALA A 109 1.10 -8.02 23.67
C ALA A 109 -0.13 -8.12 24.57
N GLY A 110 -0.68 -9.33 24.79
CA GLY A 110 -1.87 -9.53 25.62
C GLY A 110 -3.15 -8.93 25.03
N VAL A 111 -3.15 -8.69 23.70
CA VAL A 111 -4.28 -8.09 22.98
C VAL A 111 -5.34 -9.12 22.55
N GLY A 112 -5.14 -10.39 22.89
CA GLY A 112 -5.99 -11.52 22.50
C GLY A 112 -5.49 -12.22 21.21
N SER A 113 -6.19 -13.28 20.80
CA SER A 113 -5.91 -13.99 19.57
C SER A 113 -6.67 -13.40 18.38
N ALA A 114 -6.09 -13.51 17.16
CA ALA A 114 -6.80 -13.13 15.95
C ALA A 114 -7.98 -14.07 15.69
N GLY A 115 -9.16 -13.51 15.46
CA GLY A 115 -10.34 -14.23 14.98
C GLY A 115 -10.49 -14.23 13.46
N ALA A 116 -9.74 -13.36 12.77
CA ALA A 116 -9.60 -13.34 11.31
C ALA A 116 -8.27 -12.69 10.92
N VAL A 117 -7.81 -12.96 9.69
CA VAL A 117 -6.61 -12.34 9.11
C VAL A 117 -6.95 -11.69 7.77
N GLY A 118 -6.59 -10.41 7.61
CA GLY A 118 -6.70 -9.65 6.37
C GLY A 118 -5.34 -9.44 5.73
N TYR A 119 -5.28 -9.50 4.41
CA TYR A 119 -4.06 -9.27 3.64
C TYR A 119 -4.27 -8.18 2.60
N ARG A 120 -3.27 -7.32 2.44
CA ARG A 120 -3.15 -6.52 1.23
C ARG A 120 -2.56 -7.36 0.11
N VAL A 121 -3.22 -7.39 -1.02
CA VAL A 121 -2.73 -7.99 -2.26
C VAL A 121 -2.77 -6.93 -3.35
N VAL A 122 -1.66 -6.76 -4.08
CA VAL A 122 -1.54 -5.65 -5.04
C VAL A 122 -2.45 -5.87 -6.24
N HIS A 123 -2.44 -7.08 -6.83
CA HIS A 123 -3.21 -7.37 -8.04
C HIS A 123 -3.96 -8.70 -7.95
N PRO A 124 -5.28 -8.74 -8.17
CA PRO A 124 -6.07 -9.97 -8.10
C PRO A 124 -6.06 -10.81 -9.39
N GLY A 125 -5.39 -10.37 -10.45
CA GLY A 125 -5.57 -10.91 -11.80
C GLY A 125 -6.79 -10.34 -12.51
N ALA A 126 -7.12 -10.89 -13.68
CA ALA A 126 -8.21 -10.40 -14.52
C ALA A 126 -9.62 -10.81 -14.03
N GLU A 127 -9.72 -11.89 -13.28
CA GLU A 127 -10.99 -12.54 -12.94
C GLU A 127 -11.60 -12.09 -11.61
N ILE A 128 -10.76 -11.76 -10.61
CA ILE A 128 -11.22 -11.34 -9.29
C ILE A 128 -11.52 -9.84 -9.31
N ARG A 129 -12.75 -9.48 -8.93
CA ARG A 129 -13.24 -8.10 -9.02
C ARG A 129 -13.61 -7.48 -7.69
N ASP A 130 -13.49 -8.21 -6.58
CA ASP A 130 -13.84 -7.72 -5.25
C ASP A 130 -12.91 -8.33 -4.20
N HIS A 131 -12.92 -7.76 -3.02
CA HIS A 131 -12.30 -8.35 -1.85
C HIS A 131 -13.00 -9.68 -1.52
N LEU A 132 -12.25 -10.66 -1.03
CA LEU A 132 -12.83 -11.99 -0.85
C LEU A 132 -12.13 -12.81 0.25
N ARG A 133 -12.87 -13.83 0.71
CA ARG A 133 -12.32 -14.87 1.57
C ARG A 133 -11.35 -15.75 0.79
N ILE A 134 -10.18 -16.02 1.39
CA ILE A 134 -9.14 -16.86 0.80
C ILE A 134 -9.48 -18.33 1.03
N THR A 135 -9.49 -19.09 -0.05
CA THR A 135 -9.54 -20.55 -0.11
C THR A 135 -8.34 -21.06 -0.89
N ASP A 136 -8.08 -22.37 -0.86
CA ASP A 136 -7.00 -22.95 -1.69
C ASP A 136 -7.17 -22.65 -3.18
N GLU A 137 -8.40 -22.57 -3.67
CA GLU A 137 -8.71 -22.18 -5.06
C GLU A 137 -8.36 -20.71 -5.34
N VAL A 138 -8.67 -19.82 -4.41
CA VAL A 138 -8.29 -18.40 -4.52
C VAL A 138 -6.78 -18.24 -4.55
N VAL A 139 -6.04 -18.97 -3.70
CA VAL A 139 -4.58 -18.94 -3.69
C VAL A 139 -4.02 -19.37 -5.06
N LYS A 140 -4.54 -20.43 -5.68
CA LYS A 140 -4.13 -20.88 -7.02
C LYS A 140 -4.41 -19.80 -8.09
N ARG A 141 -5.55 -19.11 -7.99
CA ARG A 141 -5.89 -18.00 -8.92
C ARG A 141 -4.94 -16.83 -8.75
N LEU A 142 -4.56 -16.48 -7.52
CA LEU A 142 -3.57 -15.43 -7.25
C LEU A 142 -2.18 -15.82 -7.77
N GLU A 143 -1.78 -17.09 -7.63
CA GLU A 143 -0.53 -17.59 -8.23
C GLU A 143 -0.53 -17.50 -9.75
N ALA A 144 -1.63 -17.86 -10.40
CA ALA A 144 -1.78 -17.74 -11.84
C ALA A 144 -1.79 -16.26 -12.31
N ALA A 145 -2.25 -15.36 -11.46
CA ALA A 145 -2.29 -13.92 -11.71
C ALA A 145 -0.95 -13.20 -11.48
N ALA A 146 0.07 -13.87 -10.94
CA ALA A 146 1.36 -13.26 -10.61
C ALA A 146 2.06 -12.55 -11.79
N SER A 147 1.72 -12.90 -13.04
CA SER A 147 2.20 -12.22 -14.23
C SER A 147 1.73 -10.75 -14.38
N PHE A 148 0.65 -10.35 -13.69
CA PHE A 148 0.15 -8.97 -13.67
C PHE A 148 0.90 -8.07 -12.68
N ALA A 149 1.45 -8.65 -11.60
CA ALA A 149 2.26 -7.93 -10.62
C ALA A 149 3.42 -8.80 -10.13
N PRO A 150 4.38 -9.18 -10.99
CA PRO A 150 5.39 -10.20 -10.73
C PRO A 150 6.33 -9.85 -9.57
N LEU A 151 6.36 -8.58 -9.15
CA LEU A 151 7.23 -8.10 -8.07
C LEU A 151 6.57 -8.10 -6.69
N HIS A 152 5.23 -8.21 -6.62
CA HIS A 152 4.49 -8.03 -5.38
C HIS A 152 3.63 -9.25 -5.03
N ASP A 153 2.95 -9.82 -6.00
CA ASP A 153 2.00 -10.90 -5.75
C ASP A 153 2.64 -12.20 -5.27
N PRO A 154 3.82 -12.64 -5.78
CA PRO A 154 4.48 -13.82 -5.25
C PRO A 154 4.81 -13.74 -3.76
N GLU A 155 5.22 -12.55 -3.28
CA GLU A 155 5.52 -12.31 -1.86
C GLU A 155 4.24 -12.32 -1.01
N ALA A 156 3.17 -11.69 -1.50
CA ALA A 156 1.88 -11.70 -0.83
C ALA A 156 1.30 -13.13 -0.74
N VAL A 157 1.37 -13.90 -1.82
CA VAL A 157 0.91 -15.30 -1.84
C VAL A 157 1.74 -16.17 -0.90
N ALA A 158 3.05 -16.00 -0.86
CA ALA A 158 3.92 -16.72 0.08
C ALA A 158 3.58 -16.36 1.54
N LEU A 159 3.34 -15.08 1.85
CA LEU A 159 2.88 -14.62 3.15
C LEU A 159 1.55 -15.27 3.54
N ILE A 160 0.57 -15.27 2.64
CA ILE A 160 -0.74 -15.89 2.84
C ILE A 160 -0.58 -17.38 3.16
N ARG A 161 0.14 -18.13 2.32
CA ARG A 161 0.34 -19.58 2.51
C ARG A 161 1.00 -19.92 3.85
N GLU A 162 2.04 -19.17 4.20
CA GLU A 162 2.75 -19.43 5.45
C GLU A 162 1.92 -19.05 6.67
N THR A 163 1.14 -17.97 6.61
CA THR A 163 0.24 -17.60 7.71
C THR A 163 -0.91 -18.59 7.86
N MET A 164 -1.53 -19.05 6.75
CA MET A 164 -2.57 -20.09 6.79
C MET A 164 -2.10 -21.40 7.42
N LYS A 165 -0.84 -21.78 7.22
CA LYS A 165 -0.26 -22.96 7.89
C LYS A 165 -0.17 -22.79 9.41
N ARG A 166 0.08 -21.56 9.90
CA ARG A 166 0.30 -21.27 11.32
C ARG A 166 -0.97 -21.01 12.09
N VAL A 167 -1.98 -20.43 11.42
CA VAL A 167 -3.29 -20.12 12.00
C VAL A 167 -4.42 -20.64 11.11
N PRO A 168 -4.52 -21.99 10.93
CA PRO A 168 -5.44 -22.61 9.97
C PRO A 168 -6.91 -22.50 10.36
N ASP A 169 -7.21 -22.28 11.63
CA ASP A 169 -8.57 -22.34 12.18
C ASP A 169 -9.30 -20.98 12.14
N VAL A 170 -8.65 -19.92 11.62
CA VAL A 170 -9.29 -18.62 11.43
C VAL A 170 -9.50 -18.32 9.94
N PRO A 171 -10.55 -17.57 9.56
CA PRO A 171 -10.75 -17.16 8.19
C PRO A 171 -9.71 -16.13 7.74
N HIS A 172 -9.27 -16.27 6.49
CA HIS A 172 -8.32 -15.40 5.84
C HIS A 172 -9.00 -14.65 4.69
N PHE A 173 -8.65 -13.36 4.50
CA PHE A 173 -9.29 -12.49 3.51
C PHE A 173 -8.26 -11.68 2.73
N ALA A 174 -8.43 -11.57 1.42
CA ALA A 174 -7.61 -10.72 0.55
C ALA A 174 -8.36 -9.41 0.22
N CYS A 175 -7.67 -8.29 0.44
CA CYS A 175 -8.10 -6.98 0.01
C CYS A 175 -7.14 -6.45 -1.07
N PHE A 176 -7.68 -5.95 -2.17
CA PHE A 176 -6.91 -5.63 -3.37
C PHE A 176 -6.82 -4.13 -3.62
N ASP A 177 -5.64 -3.67 -4.02
CA ASP A 177 -5.41 -2.26 -4.36
C ASP A 177 -6.19 -1.78 -5.58
N THR A 178 -6.68 -2.69 -6.41
CA THR A 178 -7.34 -2.37 -7.68
C THR A 178 -8.84 -2.19 -7.56
N VAL A 179 -9.46 -2.64 -6.46
CA VAL A 179 -10.94 -2.69 -6.33
C VAL A 179 -11.58 -1.31 -6.37
N PHE A 180 -11.02 -0.32 -5.71
CA PHE A 180 -11.52 1.07 -5.74
C PHE A 180 -11.62 1.64 -7.16
N HIS A 181 -10.73 1.21 -8.06
CA HIS A 181 -10.66 1.69 -9.43
C HIS A 181 -11.61 0.97 -10.41
N GLN A 182 -12.37 -0.02 -9.96
CA GLN A 182 -13.34 -0.72 -10.82
C GLN A 182 -14.52 0.15 -11.25
N THR A 183 -14.69 1.30 -10.64
CA THR A 183 -15.68 2.30 -11.04
C THR A 183 -15.22 3.17 -12.22
N MET A 184 -13.97 3.04 -12.68
CA MET A 184 -13.49 3.74 -13.88
C MET A 184 -14.33 3.35 -15.10
N PRO A 185 -14.73 4.32 -15.94
CA PRO A 185 -15.42 4.04 -17.19
C PRO A 185 -14.50 3.27 -18.17
N GLU A 186 -15.10 2.59 -19.14
CA GLU A 186 -14.38 1.73 -20.07
C GLU A 186 -13.29 2.48 -20.84
N GLU A 187 -13.57 3.71 -21.27
CA GLU A 187 -12.63 4.57 -21.98
C GLU A 187 -11.38 4.94 -21.18
N ALA A 188 -11.47 5.01 -19.84
CA ALA A 188 -10.33 5.26 -18.96
C ALA A 188 -9.48 4.00 -18.72
N SER A 189 -10.13 2.83 -18.75
CA SER A 189 -9.47 1.55 -18.45
C SER A 189 -8.95 0.83 -19.70
N THR A 190 -9.41 1.16 -20.90
CA THR A 190 -9.07 0.47 -22.14
C THR A 190 -7.76 0.99 -22.74
N TYR A 191 -6.83 0.07 -23.03
CA TYR A 191 -5.70 0.37 -23.89
C TYR A 191 -6.04 0.21 -25.37
N PRO A 192 -5.61 1.15 -26.24
CA PRO A 192 -5.83 1.07 -27.68
C PRO A 192 -4.85 0.07 -28.35
N ILE A 193 -4.91 -1.18 -27.94
CA ILE A 193 -4.13 -2.31 -28.42
C ILE A 193 -5.04 -3.37 -29.06
N PRO A 194 -4.52 -4.36 -29.83
CA PRO A 194 -5.34 -5.40 -30.45
C PRO A 194 -6.27 -6.10 -29.46
N LYS A 195 -7.47 -6.45 -29.94
CA LYS A 195 -8.56 -7.01 -29.13
C LYS A 195 -8.16 -8.28 -28.37
N GLU A 196 -7.34 -9.12 -29.01
CA GLU A 196 -6.85 -10.38 -28.43
C GLU A 196 -6.13 -10.22 -27.07
N TYR A 197 -5.40 -9.10 -26.87
CA TYR A 197 -4.76 -8.81 -25.58
C TYR A 197 -5.75 -8.28 -24.56
N ARG A 198 -6.71 -7.44 -25.00
CA ARG A 198 -7.75 -6.92 -24.12
C ARG A 198 -8.67 -8.04 -23.61
N GLU A 199 -8.98 -9.03 -24.44
CA GLU A 199 -9.76 -10.23 -24.07
C GLU A 199 -9.02 -11.12 -23.05
N ARG A 200 -7.69 -11.01 -22.95
CA ARG A 200 -6.89 -11.64 -21.90
C ARG A 200 -6.81 -10.82 -20.60
N GLY A 201 -7.57 -9.74 -20.50
CA GLY A 201 -7.60 -8.89 -19.32
C GLY A 201 -6.58 -7.76 -19.29
N VAL A 202 -5.88 -7.48 -20.42
CA VAL A 202 -4.95 -6.36 -20.49
C VAL A 202 -5.73 -5.05 -20.55
N LYS A 203 -5.73 -4.33 -19.43
CA LYS A 203 -6.39 -3.03 -19.25
C LYS A 203 -5.68 -2.22 -18.16
N ARG A 204 -6.06 -0.96 -17.97
CA ARG A 204 -5.68 -0.19 -16.78
C ARG A 204 -6.47 -0.72 -15.58
N TYR A 205 -5.79 -1.11 -14.52
CA TYR A 205 -6.38 -1.51 -13.25
C TYR A 205 -6.33 -0.38 -12.22
N GLY A 206 -5.21 0.33 -12.16
CA GLY A 206 -4.94 1.29 -11.09
C GLY A 206 -4.55 0.60 -9.78
N PHE A 207 -3.86 1.33 -8.91
CA PHE A 207 -3.35 0.82 -7.64
C PHE A 207 -3.46 1.89 -6.55
N HIS A 208 -3.08 1.57 -5.32
CA HIS A 208 -3.33 2.36 -4.11
C HIS A 208 -4.84 2.61 -3.87
N GLY A 209 -5.70 1.70 -4.34
CA GLY A 209 -7.14 1.83 -4.19
C GLY A 209 -7.58 1.82 -2.73
N LEU A 210 -6.95 0.99 -1.88
CA LEU A 210 -7.21 0.97 -0.43
C LEU A 210 -6.88 2.32 0.22
N SER A 211 -5.79 2.95 -0.21
CA SER A 211 -5.46 4.32 0.21
C SER A 211 -6.49 5.34 -0.29
N CYS A 212 -6.87 5.29 -1.57
CA CYS A 212 -7.89 6.19 -2.12
C CYS A 212 -9.24 6.03 -1.39
N GLU A 213 -9.65 4.81 -1.09
CA GLU A 213 -10.86 4.53 -0.32
C GLU A 213 -10.76 5.11 1.09
N SER A 214 -9.61 4.99 1.76
CA SER A 214 -9.39 5.59 3.07
C SER A 214 -9.56 7.11 3.05
N ILE A 215 -9.03 7.76 2.01
CA ILE A 215 -9.17 9.21 1.84
C ILE A 215 -10.63 9.61 1.62
N VAL A 216 -11.34 8.93 0.73
CA VAL A 216 -12.77 9.22 0.49
C VAL A 216 -13.59 9.04 1.77
N ARG A 217 -13.31 8.00 2.57
CA ARG A 217 -13.93 7.79 3.87
C ARG A 217 -13.67 8.95 4.83
N GLN A 218 -12.42 9.30 5.04
CA GLN A 218 -12.00 10.38 5.94
C GLN A 218 -12.59 11.74 5.50
N MET A 219 -12.61 12.02 4.20
CA MET A 219 -13.21 13.25 3.68
C MET A 219 -14.72 13.34 3.94
N ARG A 220 -15.46 12.20 3.87
CA ARG A 220 -16.88 12.14 4.25
C ARG A 220 -17.11 12.36 5.75
N GLU A 221 -16.23 11.86 6.57
CA GLU A 221 -16.28 12.04 8.03
C GLU A 221 -15.94 13.48 8.44
N ALA A 222 -15.03 14.12 7.70
CA ALA A 222 -14.63 15.51 7.95
C ALA A 222 -15.69 16.54 7.51
N GLY A 223 -16.64 16.17 6.63
CA GLY A 223 -17.69 17.07 6.14
C GLY A 223 -18.29 16.65 4.79
N PRO A 224 -18.97 17.57 4.11
CA PRO A 224 -19.50 17.31 2.76
C PRO A 224 -18.38 16.89 1.80
N LEU A 225 -18.53 15.75 1.16
CA LEU A 225 -17.54 15.23 0.22
C LEU A 225 -17.44 16.16 -1.00
N PRO A 226 -16.24 16.71 -1.33
CA PRO A 226 -16.05 17.45 -2.55
C PRO A 226 -16.34 16.58 -3.78
N PRO A 227 -17.23 16.98 -4.70
CA PRO A 227 -17.63 16.13 -5.82
C PRO A 227 -16.48 15.83 -6.79
N ARG A 228 -15.63 16.82 -7.10
CA ARG A 228 -14.52 16.68 -8.04
C ARG A 228 -13.19 16.74 -7.28
N MET A 229 -12.61 15.58 -7.03
CA MET A 229 -11.43 15.43 -6.17
C MET A 229 -10.27 14.80 -6.95
N VAL A 230 -9.06 15.24 -6.66
CA VAL A 230 -7.84 14.52 -7.06
C VAL A 230 -7.12 14.06 -5.80
N ILE A 231 -6.82 12.78 -5.72
CA ILE A 231 -6.02 12.18 -4.65
C ILE A 231 -4.62 11.93 -5.19
N ALA A 232 -3.62 12.56 -4.58
CA ALA A 232 -2.20 12.36 -4.87
C ALA A 232 -1.57 11.53 -3.75
N HIS A 233 -1.52 10.21 -3.94
CA HIS A 233 -0.79 9.29 -3.07
C HIS A 233 0.69 9.34 -3.46
N LEU A 234 1.52 9.96 -2.62
CA LEU A 234 2.94 10.16 -2.86
C LEU A 234 3.75 9.46 -1.77
N GLY A 235 4.37 8.35 -2.10
CA GLY A 235 5.23 7.55 -1.24
C GLY A 235 6.44 7.03 -2.00
N SER A 236 6.95 5.85 -1.65
CA SER A 236 7.94 5.13 -2.47
C SER A 236 7.35 4.75 -3.84
N GLY A 237 6.09 4.27 -3.87
CA GLY A 237 5.22 4.27 -5.04
C GLY A 237 4.35 5.52 -5.03
N CYS A 238 3.99 6.03 -6.22
CA CYS A 238 3.16 7.23 -6.36
C CYS A 238 2.06 7.01 -7.38
N SER A 239 0.86 7.48 -7.05
CA SER A 239 -0.25 7.58 -8.00
C SER A 239 -1.05 8.85 -7.80
N VAL A 240 -1.66 9.33 -8.87
CA VAL A 240 -2.65 10.40 -8.83
C VAL A 240 -3.95 9.82 -9.36
N THR A 241 -5.06 10.06 -8.66
CA THR A 241 -6.36 9.49 -8.99
C THR A 241 -7.42 10.57 -9.07
N ALA A 242 -8.17 10.59 -10.17
CA ALA A 242 -9.34 11.43 -10.34
C ALA A 242 -10.57 10.75 -9.70
N VAL A 243 -11.27 11.48 -8.85
CA VAL A 243 -12.43 11.00 -8.10
C VAL A 243 -13.61 11.92 -8.36
N LEU A 244 -14.74 11.35 -8.81
CA LEU A 244 -16.01 12.04 -8.98
C LEU A 244 -17.04 11.42 -8.04
N ASP A 245 -17.65 12.24 -7.18
CA ASP A 245 -18.66 11.80 -6.19
C ASP A 245 -18.20 10.60 -5.34
N GLY A 246 -16.89 10.55 -5.02
CA GLY A 246 -16.29 9.48 -4.22
C GLY A 246 -15.96 8.20 -4.98
N LYS A 247 -16.06 8.19 -6.32
CA LYS A 247 -15.72 7.05 -7.19
C LYS A 247 -14.50 7.37 -8.05
N SER A 248 -13.61 6.41 -8.24
CA SER A 248 -12.50 6.54 -9.19
C SER A 248 -13.03 6.64 -10.62
N VAL A 249 -12.58 7.67 -11.34
CA VAL A 249 -12.91 7.84 -12.77
C VAL A 249 -11.70 7.77 -13.68
N ASP A 250 -10.50 7.97 -13.14
CA ASP A 250 -9.23 7.71 -13.82
C ASP A 250 -8.09 7.65 -12.78
N THR A 251 -6.96 7.04 -13.14
CA THR A 251 -5.77 6.97 -12.30
C THR A 251 -4.51 6.82 -13.13
N THR A 252 -3.37 7.25 -12.60
CA THR A 252 -2.11 7.28 -13.35
C THR A 252 -1.45 5.92 -13.53
N MET A 253 -1.52 5.02 -12.54
CA MET A 253 -0.99 3.67 -12.69
C MET A 253 -1.83 2.85 -13.67
N GLY A 254 -1.17 1.97 -14.42
CA GLY A 254 -1.74 1.25 -15.56
C GLY A 254 -2.13 -0.19 -15.28
N LEU A 255 -1.68 -1.09 -16.18
CA LEU A 255 -1.73 -2.54 -16.04
C LEU A 255 -0.90 -2.99 -14.82
N THR A 256 0.25 -2.34 -14.62
CA THR A 256 1.18 -2.56 -13.53
C THR A 256 1.37 -1.27 -12.72
N PRO A 257 1.90 -1.32 -11.50
CA PRO A 257 2.18 -0.13 -10.71
C PRO A 257 3.45 0.62 -11.15
N THR A 258 3.94 0.43 -12.39
CA THR A 258 5.18 1.03 -12.90
C THR A 258 4.93 2.33 -13.65
N GLY A 259 3.77 2.46 -14.33
CA GLY A 259 3.39 3.64 -15.12
C GLY A 259 2.86 4.80 -14.27
N GLY A 260 2.57 5.90 -14.94
CA GLY A 260 1.99 7.11 -14.35
C GLY A 260 3.04 8.16 -14.00
N VAL A 261 3.06 8.64 -12.75
CA VAL A 261 4.01 9.64 -12.29
C VAL A 261 5.35 9.03 -11.90
N VAL A 262 6.41 9.84 -11.89
CA VAL A 262 7.73 9.41 -11.42
C VAL A 262 7.66 9.01 -9.94
N MET A 263 8.40 7.97 -9.57
CA MET A 263 8.41 7.39 -8.22
C MET A 263 9.84 7.26 -7.69
N GLY A 264 10.00 6.71 -6.52
CA GLY A 264 11.32 6.47 -5.93
C GLY A 264 12.22 5.64 -6.83
N THR A 265 11.75 4.47 -7.28
CA THR A 265 12.53 3.49 -8.08
C THR A 265 11.94 3.21 -9.46
N ARG A 266 10.81 3.82 -9.83
CA ARG A 266 10.07 3.58 -11.08
C ARG A 266 9.96 4.88 -11.88
N PRO A 267 10.03 4.81 -13.23
CA PRO A 267 10.11 6.01 -14.05
C PRO A 267 8.77 6.72 -14.26
N GLY A 268 7.64 6.06 -14.01
CA GLY A 268 6.34 6.48 -14.50
C GLY A 268 6.18 6.23 -16.00
N ASP A 269 5.36 7.06 -16.67
CA ASP A 269 5.09 6.92 -18.10
C ASP A 269 6.34 7.18 -18.94
N LEU A 270 6.63 6.25 -19.84
CA LEU A 270 7.71 6.31 -20.81
C LEU A 270 7.17 6.21 -22.24
N ASP A 271 7.92 6.72 -23.19
CA ASP A 271 7.71 6.42 -24.61
C ASP A 271 7.88 4.91 -24.84
N PRO A 272 6.89 4.21 -25.42
CA PRO A 272 7.02 2.79 -25.76
C PRO A 272 8.24 2.48 -26.65
N GLY A 273 8.61 3.41 -27.52
CA GLY A 273 9.81 3.31 -28.37
C GLY A 273 11.09 3.28 -27.56
N LEU A 274 11.15 3.99 -26.43
CA LEU A 274 12.27 3.93 -25.50
C LEU A 274 12.41 2.54 -24.89
N VAL A 275 11.32 1.90 -24.47
CA VAL A 275 11.34 0.54 -23.91
C VAL A 275 11.89 -0.46 -24.94
N LEU A 276 11.41 -0.37 -26.18
CA LEU A 276 11.91 -1.20 -27.29
C LEU A 276 13.40 -0.93 -27.60
N TYR A 277 13.84 0.33 -27.51
CA TYR A 277 15.25 0.69 -27.67
C TYR A 277 16.13 0.05 -26.58
N LEU A 278 15.71 0.15 -25.32
CA LEU A 278 16.43 -0.45 -24.18
C LEU A 278 16.52 -1.97 -24.30
N LEU A 279 15.46 -2.65 -24.75
CA LEU A 279 15.45 -4.08 -25.02
C LEU A 279 16.49 -4.47 -26.09
N ARG A 280 16.63 -3.66 -27.17
CA ARG A 280 17.64 -3.91 -28.23
C ARG A 280 19.08 -3.71 -27.75
N LEU A 281 19.30 -2.84 -26.75
CA LEU A 281 20.63 -2.63 -26.17
C LEU A 281 21.08 -3.76 -25.25
N ARG A 282 20.15 -4.57 -24.74
CA ARG A 282 20.46 -5.71 -23.89
C ARG A 282 20.73 -6.94 -24.73
N HIS A 283 21.86 -7.57 -24.47
CA HIS A 283 22.28 -8.83 -25.09
C HIS A 283 22.24 -9.92 -24.02
N GLY A 284 21.45 -10.96 -24.23
CA GLY A 284 21.32 -12.08 -23.30
C GLY A 284 19.98 -12.80 -23.40
N ALA A 285 19.87 -13.95 -22.77
CA ALA A 285 18.68 -14.79 -22.84
C ALA A 285 17.46 -14.16 -22.12
N ASP A 286 17.67 -13.21 -21.20
CA ASP A 286 16.62 -12.57 -20.40
C ASP A 286 16.65 -11.04 -20.46
N ALA A 287 16.80 -10.50 -21.68
CA ALA A 287 16.78 -9.05 -21.87
C ALA A 287 15.50 -8.38 -21.36
N ALA A 288 14.37 -9.08 -21.42
CA ALA A 288 13.09 -8.58 -20.93
C ALA A 288 13.08 -8.47 -19.41
N GLY A 289 13.52 -9.50 -18.68
CA GLY A 289 13.63 -9.48 -17.22
C GLY A 289 14.62 -8.44 -16.71
N ASP A 290 15.74 -8.23 -17.41
CA ASP A 290 16.70 -7.18 -17.08
C ASP A 290 16.09 -5.77 -17.21
N VAL A 291 15.33 -5.51 -18.28
CA VAL A 291 14.65 -4.23 -18.48
C VAL A 291 13.53 -4.06 -17.47
N GLU A 292 12.75 -5.10 -17.20
CA GLU A 292 11.72 -5.08 -16.16
C GLU A 292 12.32 -4.77 -14.79
N LYS A 293 13.38 -5.45 -14.40
CA LYS A 293 14.10 -5.18 -13.13
C LYS A 293 14.61 -3.74 -13.05
N MET A 294 15.18 -3.24 -14.13
CA MET A 294 15.66 -1.85 -14.20
C MET A 294 14.52 -0.86 -14.03
N LEU A 295 13.40 -1.03 -14.75
CA LEU A 295 12.25 -0.13 -14.69
C LEU A 295 11.58 -0.12 -13.31
N ASN A 296 11.59 -1.22 -12.57
CA ASN A 296 10.92 -1.34 -11.29
C ASN A 296 11.80 -0.97 -10.08
N HIS A 297 13.13 -1.15 -10.18
CA HIS A 297 14.01 -1.02 -9.02
C HIS A 297 15.15 -0.01 -9.19
N GLN A 298 15.50 0.36 -10.44
CA GLN A 298 16.69 1.14 -10.74
C GLN A 298 16.40 2.41 -11.56
N ALA A 299 15.13 2.75 -11.74
CA ALA A 299 14.67 3.95 -12.43
C ALA A 299 14.18 5.03 -11.44
N GLY A 300 13.42 6.01 -11.89
CA GLY A 300 12.85 7.06 -11.06
C GLY A 300 13.87 7.95 -10.37
N MET A 301 13.56 8.37 -9.14
CA MET A 301 14.39 9.29 -8.37
C MET A 301 15.80 8.72 -8.10
N VAL A 302 15.91 7.44 -7.79
CA VAL A 302 17.22 6.80 -7.52
C VAL A 302 18.11 6.81 -8.75
N ALA A 303 17.55 6.65 -9.96
CA ALA A 303 18.30 6.72 -11.20
C ALA A 303 18.83 8.14 -11.50
N LEU A 304 18.05 9.15 -11.16
CA LEU A 304 18.41 10.55 -11.41
C LEU A 304 19.46 11.06 -10.43
N THR A 305 19.43 10.58 -9.18
CA THR A 305 20.25 11.12 -8.09
C THR A 305 21.43 10.24 -7.70
N GLY A 306 21.34 8.93 -7.94
CA GLY A 306 22.27 7.94 -7.37
C GLY A 306 22.13 7.77 -5.84
N LEU A 307 21.16 8.45 -5.21
CA LEU A 307 20.91 8.38 -3.77
C LEU A 307 19.96 7.23 -3.42
N PRO A 308 19.91 6.80 -2.15
CA PRO A 308 18.88 5.87 -1.68
C PRO A 308 17.46 6.39 -1.94
N ASN A 309 16.48 5.48 -2.00
CA ASN A 309 15.06 5.83 -2.13
C ASN A 309 14.53 6.48 -0.83
N ASP A 310 15.01 7.69 -0.56
CA ASP A 310 14.63 8.52 0.58
C ASP A 310 14.55 9.99 0.18
N MET A 311 13.33 10.55 0.19
CA MET A 311 13.08 11.94 -0.15
C MET A 311 13.84 12.92 0.74
N LYS A 312 14.07 12.58 2.01
CA LYS A 312 14.85 13.43 2.93
C LYS A 312 16.30 13.54 2.47
N ALA A 313 16.90 12.44 2.01
CA ALA A 313 18.26 12.44 1.46
C ALA A 313 18.35 13.29 0.18
N VAL A 314 17.37 13.16 -0.72
CA VAL A 314 17.28 13.97 -1.95
C VAL A 314 17.10 15.46 -1.63
N ARG A 315 16.21 15.81 -0.69
CA ARG A 315 16.00 17.20 -0.24
C ARG A 315 17.27 17.80 0.36
N LYS A 316 17.99 17.02 1.17
CA LYS A 316 19.26 17.47 1.77
C LYS A 316 20.31 17.75 0.70
N ALA A 317 20.53 16.83 -0.23
CA ALA A 317 21.47 17.02 -1.34
C ALA A 317 21.11 18.25 -2.20
N ALA A 318 19.84 18.43 -2.53
CA ALA A 318 19.37 19.59 -3.27
C ALA A 318 19.63 20.92 -2.52
N ALA A 319 19.44 20.95 -1.21
CA ALA A 319 19.74 22.13 -0.36
C ALA A 319 21.25 22.42 -0.30
N GLU A 320 22.09 21.41 -0.46
CA GLU A 320 23.55 21.53 -0.55
C GLU A 320 24.03 21.89 -1.97
N GLY A 321 23.11 22.07 -2.93
CA GLY A 321 23.40 22.52 -4.29
C GLY A 321 23.64 21.39 -5.30
N ASP A 322 23.32 20.14 -4.97
CA ASP A 322 23.42 19.02 -5.93
C ASP A 322 22.42 19.20 -7.09
N GLU A 323 22.96 19.44 -8.28
CA GLU A 323 22.16 19.69 -9.48
C GLU A 323 21.31 18.47 -9.91
N THR A 324 21.78 17.24 -9.66
CA THR A 324 21.04 16.03 -9.99
C THR A 324 19.85 15.84 -9.07
N ALA A 325 20.00 16.16 -7.78
CA ALA A 325 18.91 16.16 -6.81
C ALA A 325 17.88 17.26 -7.12
N LEU A 326 18.34 18.45 -7.49
CA LEU A 326 17.46 19.55 -7.92
C LEU A 326 16.67 19.18 -9.18
N LEU A 327 17.33 18.54 -10.17
CA LEU A 327 16.68 18.07 -11.39
C LEU A 327 15.63 17.00 -11.07
N ALA A 328 15.99 16.01 -10.23
CA ALA A 328 15.12 14.92 -9.85
C ALA A 328 13.83 15.42 -9.17
N LEU A 329 13.93 16.38 -8.24
CA LEU A 329 12.77 17.02 -7.60
C LEU A 329 11.88 17.71 -8.63
N LYS A 330 12.47 18.46 -9.59
CA LYS A 330 11.71 19.13 -10.66
C LYS A 330 11.00 18.13 -11.58
N VAL A 331 11.67 17.02 -11.94
CA VAL A 331 11.08 15.96 -12.77
C VAL A 331 9.92 15.30 -12.04
N PHE A 332 10.11 14.95 -10.76
CA PHE A 332 9.08 14.37 -9.92
C PHE A 332 7.87 15.27 -9.77
N THR A 333 8.05 16.49 -9.25
CA THR A 333 6.93 17.41 -8.99
C THR A 333 6.22 17.83 -10.27
N ARG A 334 6.95 17.97 -11.41
CA ARG A 334 6.36 18.24 -12.72
C ARG A 334 5.46 17.08 -13.18
N SER A 335 5.86 15.81 -12.96
CA SER A 335 5.06 14.66 -13.36
C SER A 335 3.72 14.63 -12.61
N VAL A 336 3.74 14.89 -11.30
CA VAL A 336 2.54 14.99 -10.44
C VAL A 336 1.65 16.15 -10.87
N ARG A 337 2.22 17.35 -11.11
CA ARG A 337 1.47 18.53 -11.59
C ARG A 337 0.77 18.27 -12.91
N LYS A 338 1.47 17.60 -13.85
CA LYS A 338 0.90 17.25 -15.16
C LYS A 338 -0.32 16.34 -15.00
N ALA A 339 -0.24 15.34 -14.10
CA ALA A 339 -1.35 14.44 -13.83
C ALA A 339 -2.54 15.17 -13.18
N ILE A 340 -2.30 16.01 -12.16
CA ILE A 340 -3.35 16.81 -11.51
C ILE A 340 -4.02 17.74 -12.53
N GLY A 341 -3.24 18.43 -13.36
CA GLY A 341 -3.77 19.33 -14.40
C GLY A 341 -4.61 18.59 -15.43
N GLY A 342 -4.19 17.41 -15.89
CA GLY A 342 -4.95 16.55 -16.79
C GLY A 342 -6.28 16.11 -16.17
N PHE A 343 -6.27 15.69 -14.91
CA PHE A 343 -7.48 15.29 -14.19
C PHE A 343 -8.40 16.48 -13.85
N ALA A 344 -7.84 17.66 -13.57
CA ALA A 344 -8.63 18.87 -13.43
C ALA A 344 -9.44 19.18 -14.69
N TRP A 345 -8.81 19.03 -15.86
CA TRP A 345 -9.49 19.18 -17.14
C TRP A 345 -10.53 18.09 -17.39
N LEU A 346 -10.19 16.83 -17.11
CA LEU A 346 -11.09 15.69 -17.26
C LEU A 346 -12.36 15.83 -16.41
N LEU A 347 -12.21 16.34 -15.17
CA LEU A 347 -13.32 16.54 -14.23
C LEU A 347 -14.10 17.82 -14.47
N GLY A 348 -13.70 18.68 -15.43
CA GLY A 348 -14.31 19.99 -15.65
C GLY A 348 -14.06 20.99 -14.52
N GLY A 349 -12.95 20.86 -13.83
CA GLY A 349 -12.52 21.65 -12.69
C GLY A 349 -12.23 20.80 -11.44
N LEU A 350 -11.73 21.41 -10.38
CA LEU A 350 -11.43 20.76 -9.10
C LEU A 350 -12.10 21.47 -7.93
N ASP A 351 -12.71 20.70 -7.05
CA ASP A 351 -13.20 21.16 -5.76
C ASP A 351 -12.18 20.88 -4.64
N ALA A 352 -11.42 19.77 -4.77
CA ALA A 352 -10.36 19.46 -3.82
C ALA A 352 -9.18 18.69 -4.42
N ILE A 353 -7.99 18.90 -3.81
CA ILE A 353 -6.79 18.07 -3.97
C ILE A 353 -6.44 17.53 -2.59
N VAL A 354 -6.20 16.21 -2.49
CA VAL A 354 -5.79 15.57 -1.24
C VAL A 354 -4.44 14.91 -1.43
N PHE A 355 -3.47 15.33 -0.64
CA PHE A 355 -2.15 14.69 -0.56
C PHE A 355 -2.14 13.65 0.53
N THR A 356 -1.59 12.46 0.22
CA THR A 356 -1.47 11.32 1.13
C THR A 356 -0.22 10.50 0.81
N GLY A 357 0.07 9.50 1.62
CA GLY A 357 1.31 8.72 1.53
C GLY A 357 2.51 9.47 2.11
N GLY A 358 3.58 8.78 2.43
CA GLY A 358 4.68 9.33 3.24
C GLY A 358 5.27 10.65 2.75
N ILE A 359 5.44 10.84 1.44
CA ILE A 359 5.90 12.11 0.85
C ILE A 359 4.75 13.14 0.88
N GLY A 360 3.55 12.73 0.47
CA GLY A 360 2.37 13.60 0.45
C GLY A 360 2.03 14.14 1.84
N GLU A 361 2.18 13.34 2.89
CA GLU A 361 1.89 13.72 4.27
C GLU A 361 2.99 14.57 4.92
N HIS A 362 4.27 14.27 4.64
CA HIS A 362 5.38 14.80 5.44
C HIS A 362 6.31 15.77 4.71
N ASP A 363 6.24 15.88 3.37
CA ASP A 363 7.07 16.81 2.59
C ASP A 363 6.28 18.03 2.12
N ALA A 364 6.23 19.07 2.97
CA ALA A 364 5.55 20.33 2.67
C ALA A 364 6.12 21.02 1.41
N ALA A 365 7.43 20.89 1.16
CA ALA A 365 8.06 21.45 -0.02
C ALA A 365 7.55 20.79 -1.31
N THR A 366 7.40 19.47 -1.34
CA THR A 366 6.81 18.74 -2.48
C THR A 366 5.39 19.26 -2.76
N ARG A 367 4.54 19.41 -1.75
CA ARG A 367 3.18 19.90 -1.93
C ARG A 367 3.16 21.32 -2.52
N ALA A 368 3.98 22.21 -1.97
CA ALA A 368 4.11 23.58 -2.48
C ALA A 368 4.64 23.62 -3.92
N GLU A 369 5.67 22.84 -4.25
CA GLU A 369 6.24 22.75 -5.60
C GLU A 369 5.23 22.18 -6.61
N VAL A 370 4.46 21.16 -6.23
CA VAL A 370 3.39 20.59 -7.07
C VAL A 370 2.32 21.62 -7.37
N LEU A 371 1.97 22.48 -6.43
CA LEU A 371 0.91 23.48 -6.58
C LEU A 371 1.41 24.83 -7.12
N PHE A 372 2.74 25.03 -7.19
CA PHE A 372 3.33 26.31 -7.64
C PHE A 372 2.85 26.72 -9.03
N GLY A 373 2.39 27.97 -9.16
CA GLY A 373 1.90 28.52 -10.44
C GLY A 373 0.55 27.96 -10.90
N SER A 374 -0.18 27.24 -10.05
CA SER A 374 -1.61 26.93 -10.23
C SER A 374 -2.48 28.06 -9.65
N GLU A 375 -3.80 27.99 -9.86
CA GLU A 375 -4.76 28.90 -9.22
C GLU A 375 -4.97 28.62 -7.72
N VAL A 376 -4.27 27.62 -7.19
CA VAL A 376 -4.38 27.19 -5.78
C VAL A 376 -3.37 27.94 -4.94
N SER A 377 -3.83 28.78 -4.03
CA SER A 377 -3.00 29.45 -3.04
C SER A 377 -2.78 28.53 -1.84
N VAL A 378 -1.52 28.28 -1.50
CA VAL A 378 -1.11 27.47 -0.34
C VAL A 378 -0.69 28.40 0.78
N ASP A 379 -1.27 28.24 1.96
CA ASP A 379 -0.79 28.87 3.18
C ASP A 379 0.42 28.10 3.73
N SER A 380 1.57 28.75 3.84
CA SER A 380 2.82 28.10 4.26
C SER A 380 2.71 27.53 5.67
N SER A 381 2.04 28.21 6.60
CA SER A 381 1.93 27.78 7.99
C SER A 381 1.00 26.55 8.11
N LEU A 382 -0.12 26.54 7.38
CA LEU A 382 -1.02 25.40 7.31
C LEU A 382 -0.38 24.20 6.59
N ASN A 383 0.43 24.46 5.56
CA ASN A 383 1.15 23.42 4.83
C ASN A 383 2.21 22.73 5.69
N GLU A 384 2.91 23.47 6.56
CA GLU A 384 3.93 22.94 7.46
C GLU A 384 3.35 22.36 8.76
N ALA A 385 2.10 22.66 9.09
CA ALA A 385 1.45 22.17 10.29
C ALA A 385 1.46 20.64 10.34
N LYS A 386 1.66 20.11 11.54
CA LYS A 386 1.57 18.66 11.83
C LYS A 386 0.25 18.38 12.51
N GLY A 387 -0.25 17.16 12.36
CA GLY A 387 -1.46 16.71 13.04
C GLY A 387 -1.96 15.40 12.44
N ASP A 388 -2.78 14.73 13.21
CA ASP A 388 -3.44 13.49 12.80
C ASP A 388 -4.77 13.83 12.08
N GLY A 389 -5.17 12.99 11.13
CA GLY A 389 -6.41 13.14 10.37
C GLY A 389 -6.34 14.14 9.22
N VAL A 390 -7.52 14.50 8.72
CA VAL A 390 -7.66 15.41 7.56
C VAL A 390 -7.36 16.85 7.96
N ARG A 391 -6.42 17.48 7.26
CA ARG A 391 -6.01 18.86 7.50
C ARG A 391 -6.12 19.68 6.22
N ARG A 392 -6.78 20.82 6.26
CA ARG A 392 -6.77 21.79 5.17
C ARG A 392 -5.49 22.60 5.21
N MET A 393 -4.88 22.88 4.04
CA MET A 393 -3.60 23.60 3.92
C MET A 393 -3.70 24.87 3.06
N ASN A 394 -4.89 25.35 2.79
CA ASN A 394 -5.11 26.61 2.09
C ASN A 394 -6.30 27.38 2.68
N GLU A 395 -6.40 28.67 2.30
CA GLU A 395 -7.44 29.57 2.77
C GLU A 395 -8.85 29.04 2.48
N PRO A 396 -9.83 29.30 3.38
CA PRO A 396 -11.19 28.78 3.24
C PRO A 396 -11.95 29.25 1.99
N ASP A 397 -11.61 30.44 1.47
CA ASP A 397 -12.23 31.06 0.29
C ASP A 397 -11.59 30.62 -1.05
N SER A 398 -10.53 29.81 -1.01
CA SER A 398 -9.94 29.22 -2.22
C SER A 398 -10.96 28.33 -2.94
N LYS A 399 -11.09 28.52 -4.28
CA LYS A 399 -12.00 27.75 -5.13
C LYS A 399 -11.74 26.25 -5.06
N THR A 400 -10.47 25.85 -5.01
CA THR A 400 -10.06 24.46 -4.83
C THR A 400 -9.47 24.31 -3.43
N ALA A 401 -10.09 23.49 -2.61
CA ALA A 401 -9.55 23.15 -1.30
C ALA A 401 -8.35 22.20 -1.43
N VAL A 402 -7.36 22.36 -0.56
CA VAL A 402 -6.22 21.43 -0.51
C VAL A 402 -6.13 20.82 0.88
N PHE A 403 -5.97 19.51 0.91
CA PHE A 403 -5.91 18.75 2.14
C PHE A 403 -4.68 17.86 2.19
N VAL A 404 -4.27 17.56 3.40
CA VAL A 404 -3.37 16.44 3.74
C VAL A 404 -4.16 15.47 4.60
N ALA A 405 -4.12 14.20 4.26
CA ALA A 405 -4.79 13.16 5.03
C ALA A 405 -3.90 11.90 5.10
N PRO A 406 -3.82 11.21 6.25
CA PRO A 406 -3.02 10.01 6.38
C PRO A 406 -3.62 8.85 5.58
N ALA A 407 -2.75 8.05 4.96
CA ALA A 407 -3.17 6.79 4.36
C ALA A 407 -3.50 5.79 5.49
N GLN A 408 -4.74 5.32 5.53
CA GLN A 408 -5.23 4.36 6.53
C GLN A 408 -5.59 3.03 5.87
N GLU A 409 -4.68 2.47 5.08
CA GLU A 409 -4.92 1.25 4.30
C GLU A 409 -5.28 0.06 5.19
N ASP A 410 -4.55 -0.14 6.28
CA ASP A 410 -4.78 -1.26 7.20
C ASP A 410 -6.15 -1.18 7.88
N LEU A 411 -6.62 0.04 8.19
CA LEU A 411 -7.95 0.27 8.72
C LEU A 411 -9.04 -0.09 7.69
N VAL A 412 -8.85 0.28 6.42
CA VAL A 412 -9.77 -0.08 5.33
C VAL A 412 -9.82 -1.59 5.14
N ILE A 413 -8.68 -2.27 5.16
CA ILE A 413 -8.61 -3.74 5.13
C ILE A 413 -9.40 -4.33 6.30
N ALA A 414 -9.19 -3.81 7.52
CA ALA A 414 -9.89 -4.28 8.71
C ALA A 414 -11.42 -4.13 8.58
N LEU A 415 -11.90 -3.00 8.05
CA LEU A 415 -13.32 -2.75 7.80
C LEU A 415 -13.91 -3.71 6.76
N HIS A 416 -13.19 -3.98 5.67
CA HIS A 416 -13.64 -4.95 4.66
C HIS A 416 -13.70 -6.37 5.22
N VAL A 417 -12.67 -6.79 5.95
CA VAL A 417 -12.64 -8.12 6.56
C VAL A 417 -13.78 -8.30 7.57
N MET A 418 -14.03 -7.28 8.41
CA MET A 418 -15.16 -7.31 9.33
C MET A 418 -16.50 -7.54 8.60
N ARG A 419 -16.76 -6.77 7.52
CA ARG A 419 -17.98 -6.93 6.72
C ARG A 419 -18.10 -8.33 6.11
N MET A 420 -17.00 -8.89 5.60
CA MET A 420 -16.98 -10.24 5.02
C MET A 420 -17.19 -11.31 6.08
N VAL A 421 -16.61 -11.18 7.28
CA VAL A 421 -16.86 -12.10 8.40
C VAL A 421 -18.33 -12.08 8.82
N GLN A 422 -18.97 -10.90 8.86
CA GLN A 422 -20.38 -10.76 9.18
C GLN A 422 -21.30 -11.35 8.10
N ALA A 423 -20.91 -11.27 6.83
CA ALA A 423 -21.68 -11.85 5.73
C ALA A 423 -21.57 -13.38 5.67
N ASP A 424 -20.49 -13.97 6.22
CA ASP A 424 -20.26 -15.41 6.30
C ASP A 424 -20.91 -16.07 7.54
N ALA A 425 -21.33 -15.27 8.54
CA ALA A 425 -21.91 -15.73 9.81
C ALA A 425 -23.42 -15.93 9.73
#